data_6c7f7514e5ad601f94a12b11e89f6cfe
#
_entry.id   6c7f7514e5ad601f94a12b11e89f6cfe
#
_cell.length_a   1.000
_cell.length_b   1.000
_cell.length_c   1.000
_cell.angle_alpha   90.00
_cell.angle_beta   90.00
_cell.angle_gamma   90.00
#
_symmetry.space_group_name_H-M   'P 1'
#
loop_
_entity.id
_entity.type
_entity.pdbx_description
1 polymer ?
#
loop_
_entity_poly.entity_id
_entity_poly.type
_entity_poly.pdbx_seq_one_letter_code
_entity_poly.pdbx_strand_id
1 'polypeptide(L)'
;CMYSHLGRTGYEGRSANYESLIDVLHHAGLAVLWVDNQSGCKGVCDRVGETSTSTQKDPALCADGECLDRVMLKDLDAQIAALPAEQRQRGTVVVLHQMGSHGPAYYKRSAPENKKFGPECTSTALQECQREQVVNAYDNSIVETDHFLDSVLQWLGAQEQHAQTAMIYVADHGESLGENNIYLHGLPYSIAPDVQKHVPWITWLSPAMQARTHLTTGCLQQDLGERRITHDHYFHSVLGLMDVKTEAYNTELDMFAACRKPAAAG
;
A
#
# COMPACT_ATOMS: atom_id res chain seq x y z
N CYS A 1 10.18 -2.12 -7.45
CA CYS A 1 10.68 -3.50 -7.24
C CYS A 1 9.73 -4.37 -6.40
N MET A 2 8.96 -3.81 -5.47
CA MET A 2 8.04 -4.61 -4.61
C MET A 2 7.01 -5.46 -5.36
N TYR A 3 6.61 -5.04 -6.56
CA TYR A 3 5.71 -5.81 -7.43
C TYR A 3 6.43 -6.87 -8.30
N SER A 4 7.73 -7.10 -8.08
CA SER A 4 8.53 -8.05 -8.84
C SER A 4 8.91 -9.26 -7.98
N HIS A 5 8.86 -10.46 -8.58
CA HIS A 5 9.34 -11.69 -7.95
C HIS A 5 10.86 -11.75 -7.76
N LEU A 6 11.60 -10.85 -8.44
CA LEU A 6 13.06 -10.82 -8.40
C LEU A 6 13.62 -10.21 -7.10
N GLY A 7 12.77 -9.57 -6.30
CA GLY A 7 13.21 -8.72 -5.22
C GLY A 7 14.00 -7.50 -5.71
N ARG A 8 14.52 -6.68 -4.81
CA ARG A 8 15.19 -5.43 -5.15
C ARG A 8 16.44 -5.65 -6.03
N THR A 9 17.36 -6.47 -5.54
CA THR A 9 18.66 -6.68 -6.22
C THR A 9 18.48 -7.28 -7.62
N GLY A 10 17.63 -8.29 -7.75
CA GLY A 10 17.34 -8.90 -9.04
C GLY A 10 16.62 -7.95 -9.98
N TYR A 11 15.70 -7.13 -9.46
CA TYR A 11 14.98 -6.12 -10.25
C TYR A 11 15.91 -5.02 -10.78
N GLU A 12 16.81 -4.50 -9.97
CA GLU A 12 17.78 -3.45 -10.39
C GLU A 12 18.79 -4.00 -11.43
N GLY A 13 19.21 -5.26 -11.31
CA GLY A 13 20.16 -5.91 -12.21
C GLY A 13 19.54 -6.62 -13.42
N ARG A 14 18.22 -6.56 -13.61
CA ARG A 14 17.55 -7.30 -14.68
C ARG A 14 17.95 -6.87 -16.09
N SER A 15 18.10 -7.84 -16.98
CA SER A 15 18.38 -7.64 -18.40
C SER A 15 17.14 -7.69 -19.29
N ALA A 16 15.97 -8.06 -18.72
CA ALA A 16 14.70 -8.17 -19.41
C ALA A 16 13.56 -7.59 -18.58
N ASN A 17 12.44 -7.31 -19.23
CA ASN A 17 11.21 -6.96 -18.53
C ASN A 17 10.48 -8.23 -18.12
N TYR A 18 9.97 -8.25 -16.89
CA TYR A 18 9.18 -9.32 -16.33
C TYR A 18 7.78 -8.80 -15.97
N GLU A 19 6.83 -9.69 -15.95
CA GLU A 19 5.48 -9.41 -15.48
C GLU A 19 5.48 -9.02 -14.00
N SER A 20 4.60 -8.10 -13.66
CA SER A 20 4.39 -7.64 -12.29
C SER A 20 3.49 -8.60 -11.51
N LEU A 21 3.42 -8.43 -10.19
CA LEU A 21 2.43 -9.08 -9.34
C LEU A 21 1.00 -8.94 -9.91
N ILE A 22 0.66 -7.76 -10.40
CA ILE A 22 -0.67 -7.44 -10.93
C ILE A 22 -0.99 -8.30 -12.15
N ASP A 23 -0.02 -8.50 -13.03
CA ASP A 23 -0.17 -9.37 -14.21
C ASP A 23 -0.38 -10.84 -13.81
N VAL A 24 0.42 -11.30 -12.85
CA VAL A 24 0.34 -12.68 -12.34
C VAL A 24 -1.04 -12.95 -11.72
N LEU A 25 -1.56 -12.03 -10.92
CA LEU A 25 -2.89 -12.12 -10.33
C LEU A 25 -3.98 -12.15 -11.42
N HIS A 26 -3.86 -11.28 -12.42
CA HIS A 26 -4.80 -11.23 -13.55
C HIS A 26 -4.76 -12.55 -14.37
N HIS A 27 -3.57 -13.07 -14.68
CA HIS A 27 -3.40 -14.36 -15.38
C HIS A 27 -3.91 -15.56 -14.57
N ALA A 28 -3.88 -15.46 -13.22
CA ALA A 28 -4.52 -16.46 -12.36
C ALA A 28 -6.06 -16.40 -12.40
N GLY A 29 -6.62 -15.45 -13.14
CA GLY A 29 -8.07 -15.29 -13.33
C GLY A 29 -8.76 -14.49 -12.25
N LEU A 30 -8.01 -13.73 -11.44
CA LEU A 30 -8.56 -12.82 -10.45
C LEU A 30 -8.98 -11.50 -11.11
N ALA A 31 -10.00 -10.86 -10.55
CA ALA A 31 -10.33 -9.49 -10.88
C ALA A 31 -9.30 -8.54 -10.24
N VAL A 32 -8.74 -7.64 -11.01
CA VAL A 32 -7.74 -6.69 -10.53
C VAL A 32 -8.20 -5.27 -10.86
N LEU A 33 -8.18 -4.40 -9.86
CA LEU A 33 -8.48 -2.98 -10.00
C LEU A 33 -7.33 -2.16 -9.41
N TRP A 34 -6.78 -1.24 -10.20
CA TRP A 34 -5.81 -0.24 -9.73
C TRP A 34 -6.49 1.13 -9.69
N VAL A 35 -6.57 1.74 -8.51
CA VAL A 35 -7.09 3.10 -8.31
C VAL A 35 -5.92 4.00 -7.93
N ASP A 36 -5.64 5.01 -8.75
CA ASP A 36 -4.49 5.88 -8.61
C ASP A 36 -4.88 7.27 -8.14
N ASN A 37 -4.33 7.69 -7.00
CA ASN A 37 -4.38 9.07 -6.51
C ASN A 37 -2.99 9.73 -6.49
N GLN A 38 -2.04 9.16 -7.21
CA GLN A 38 -0.67 9.64 -7.29
C GLN A 38 -0.35 10.08 -8.74
N SER A 39 0.66 9.60 -9.37
CA SER A 39 1.11 10.00 -10.71
C SER A 39 1.20 8.80 -11.66
N GLY A 40 0.25 7.88 -11.58
CA GLY A 40 0.15 6.67 -12.38
C GLY A 40 0.95 5.50 -11.81
N CYS A 41 0.70 4.30 -12.33
CA CYS A 41 1.25 3.05 -11.80
C CYS A 41 2.69 2.73 -12.25
N LYS A 42 3.36 3.62 -12.97
CA LYS A 42 4.76 3.48 -13.39
C LYS A 42 5.07 2.15 -14.12
N GLY A 43 4.15 1.70 -14.94
CA GLY A 43 4.26 0.47 -15.73
C GLY A 43 3.80 -0.81 -15.00
N VAL A 44 3.44 -0.73 -13.72
CA VAL A 44 3.02 -1.90 -12.94
C VAL A 44 1.65 -2.42 -13.38
N CYS A 45 0.74 -1.53 -13.77
CA CYS A 45 -0.64 -1.87 -14.14
C CYS A 45 -0.95 -1.72 -15.64
N ASP A 46 0.04 -1.54 -16.51
CA ASP A 46 -0.16 -1.23 -17.94
C ASP A 46 -1.05 -2.25 -18.66
N ARG A 47 -1.07 -3.51 -18.22
CA ARG A 47 -1.84 -4.60 -18.85
C ARG A 47 -3.22 -4.82 -18.24
N VAL A 48 -3.50 -4.26 -17.07
CA VAL A 48 -4.83 -4.33 -16.43
C VAL A 48 -5.55 -2.98 -16.44
N GLY A 49 -4.80 -1.90 -16.67
CA GLY A 49 -5.32 -0.53 -16.66
C GLY A 49 -5.44 0.06 -15.26
N GLU A 50 -5.65 1.37 -15.22
CA GLU A 50 -5.84 2.13 -13.98
C GLU A 50 -7.08 3.00 -14.04
N THR A 51 -7.66 3.28 -12.88
CA THR A 51 -8.63 4.36 -12.67
C THR A 51 -7.94 5.49 -11.93
N SER A 52 -7.76 6.63 -12.61
CA SER A 52 -7.14 7.81 -12.00
C SER A 52 -8.17 8.69 -11.32
N THR A 53 -7.83 9.19 -10.13
CA THR A 53 -8.64 10.19 -9.41
C THR A 53 -8.36 11.62 -9.86
N SER A 54 -7.38 11.85 -10.74
CA SER A 54 -6.94 13.18 -11.20
C SER A 54 -8.03 14.03 -11.84
N THR A 55 -9.12 13.42 -12.32
CA THR A 55 -10.29 14.11 -12.89
C THR A 55 -11.43 14.34 -11.90
N GLN A 56 -11.31 13.84 -10.69
CA GLN A 56 -12.31 14.00 -9.64
C GLN A 56 -12.43 15.47 -9.23
N LYS A 57 -13.67 15.90 -8.98
CA LYS A 57 -14.00 17.28 -8.59
C LYS A 57 -14.87 17.27 -7.34
N ASP A 58 -14.45 16.56 -6.34
CA ASP A 58 -15.12 16.56 -5.05
C ASP A 58 -14.65 17.76 -4.21
N PRO A 59 -15.48 18.77 -3.95
CA PRO A 59 -15.04 19.98 -3.25
C PRO A 59 -14.67 19.73 -1.76
N ALA A 60 -15.09 18.59 -1.20
CA ALA A 60 -14.71 18.20 0.16
C ALA A 60 -13.35 17.49 0.23
N LEU A 61 -12.94 16.86 -0.86
CA LEU A 61 -11.74 16.04 -0.90
C LEU A 61 -10.67 16.57 -1.85
N CYS A 62 -11.01 17.46 -2.78
CA CYS A 62 -10.10 17.91 -3.83
C CYS A 62 -9.94 19.43 -3.81
N ALA A 63 -8.68 19.90 -3.83
CA ALA A 63 -8.31 21.30 -3.97
C ALA A 63 -7.04 21.45 -4.80
N ASP A 64 -6.93 22.52 -5.58
CA ASP A 64 -5.73 22.85 -6.37
C ASP A 64 -5.22 21.73 -7.29
N GLY A 65 -6.14 20.92 -7.83
CA GLY A 65 -5.80 19.83 -8.75
C GLY A 65 -5.31 18.54 -8.08
N GLU A 66 -5.34 18.47 -6.76
CA GLU A 66 -4.97 17.29 -5.96
C GLU A 66 -6.13 16.88 -5.05
N CYS A 67 -6.25 15.61 -4.75
CA CYS A 67 -7.29 15.09 -3.85
C CYS A 67 -6.68 14.34 -2.66
N LEU A 68 -7.39 14.36 -1.54
CA LEU A 68 -7.10 13.48 -0.41
C LEU A 68 -7.40 12.02 -0.79
N ASP A 69 -6.64 11.07 -0.25
CA ASP A 69 -6.70 9.65 -0.65
C ASP A 69 -8.07 9.00 -0.43
N ARG A 70 -8.89 9.54 0.46
CA ARG A 70 -10.29 9.10 0.65
C ARG A 70 -11.14 9.19 -0.63
N VAL A 71 -10.74 9.98 -1.61
CA VAL A 71 -11.42 10.06 -2.92
C VAL A 71 -11.39 8.71 -3.66
N MET A 72 -10.41 7.86 -3.42
CA MET A 72 -10.30 6.53 -4.04
C MET A 72 -11.41 5.57 -3.63
N LEU A 73 -12.07 5.81 -2.49
CA LEU A 73 -13.20 5.00 -2.03
C LEU A 73 -14.52 5.41 -2.71
N LYS A 74 -14.54 6.57 -3.38
CA LYS A 74 -15.72 7.04 -4.09
C LYS A 74 -16.00 6.11 -5.27
N ASP A 75 -17.22 5.66 -5.38
CA ASP A 75 -17.69 4.75 -6.44
C ASP A 75 -16.91 3.42 -6.54
N LEU A 76 -16.14 3.05 -5.51
CA LEU A 76 -15.29 1.85 -5.50
C LEU A 76 -16.11 0.57 -5.75
N ASP A 77 -17.27 0.44 -5.12
CA ASP A 77 -18.18 -0.70 -5.32
C ASP A 77 -18.67 -0.79 -6.78
N ALA A 78 -18.97 0.34 -7.39
CA ALA A 78 -19.39 0.39 -8.78
C ALA A 78 -18.24 0.02 -9.74
N GLN A 79 -17.03 0.48 -9.44
CA GLN A 79 -15.82 0.12 -10.21
C GLN A 79 -15.54 -1.39 -10.11
N ILE A 80 -15.63 -1.97 -8.90
CA ILE A 80 -15.48 -3.41 -8.70
C ILE A 80 -16.59 -4.18 -9.43
N ALA A 81 -17.84 -3.71 -9.35
CA ALA A 81 -18.98 -4.35 -10.01
C ALA A 81 -18.83 -4.37 -11.55
N ALA A 82 -18.13 -3.41 -12.13
CA ALA A 82 -17.85 -3.33 -13.56
C ALA A 82 -16.80 -4.35 -14.04
N LEU A 83 -16.00 -4.94 -13.13
CA LEU A 83 -15.02 -5.97 -13.49
C LEU A 83 -15.74 -7.27 -13.92
N PRO A 84 -15.09 -8.13 -14.74
CA PRO A 84 -15.69 -9.38 -15.21
C PRO A 84 -16.19 -10.26 -14.05
N ALA A 85 -17.45 -10.66 -14.09
CA ALA A 85 -18.11 -11.39 -13.00
C ALA A 85 -17.41 -12.72 -12.68
N GLU A 86 -16.91 -13.43 -13.70
CA GLU A 86 -16.20 -14.69 -13.53
C GLU A 86 -14.88 -14.49 -12.75
N GLN A 87 -14.14 -13.43 -13.04
CA GLN A 87 -12.91 -13.09 -12.31
C GLN A 87 -13.21 -12.70 -10.87
N ARG A 88 -14.26 -11.88 -10.65
CA ARG A 88 -14.68 -11.48 -9.29
C ARG A 88 -15.08 -12.67 -8.40
N GLN A 89 -15.71 -13.70 -9.00
CA GLN A 89 -16.06 -14.93 -8.28
C GLN A 89 -14.84 -15.71 -7.80
N ARG A 90 -13.72 -15.61 -8.50
CA ARG A 90 -12.44 -16.23 -8.09
C ARG A 90 -11.73 -15.43 -7.01
N GLY A 91 -11.96 -14.13 -6.97
CA GLY A 91 -11.38 -13.17 -6.02
C GLY A 91 -11.10 -11.85 -6.67
N THR A 92 -11.05 -10.80 -5.86
CA THR A 92 -10.77 -9.44 -6.31
C THR A 92 -9.58 -8.87 -5.54
N VAL A 93 -8.65 -8.27 -6.27
CA VAL A 93 -7.54 -7.52 -5.70
C VAL A 93 -7.69 -6.06 -6.11
N VAL A 94 -7.79 -5.19 -5.13
CA VAL A 94 -7.87 -3.74 -5.32
C VAL A 94 -6.58 -3.13 -4.80
N VAL A 95 -5.88 -2.38 -5.64
CA VAL A 95 -4.74 -1.57 -5.26
C VAL A 95 -5.21 -0.11 -5.16
N LEU A 96 -5.07 0.46 -3.98
CA LEU A 96 -5.32 1.87 -3.71
C LEU A 96 -3.97 2.59 -3.62
N HIS A 97 -3.54 3.18 -4.73
CA HIS A 97 -2.23 3.83 -4.83
C HIS A 97 -2.33 5.27 -4.34
N GLN A 98 -1.93 5.44 -3.09
CA GLN A 98 -2.06 6.69 -2.34
C GLN A 98 -1.05 7.75 -2.77
N MET A 99 -1.43 9.03 -2.64
CA MET A 99 -0.50 10.13 -2.50
C MET A 99 0.19 10.09 -1.13
N GLY A 100 -0.54 9.69 -0.10
CA GLY A 100 -0.02 9.52 1.26
C GLY A 100 0.67 10.77 1.80
N SER A 101 1.79 10.56 2.47
CA SER A 101 2.62 11.63 3.04
C SER A 101 3.71 12.13 2.07
N HIS A 102 3.46 12.08 0.76
CA HIS A 102 4.43 12.49 -0.26
C HIS A 102 4.70 14.01 -0.23
N GLY A 103 5.98 14.37 -0.08
CA GLY A 103 6.43 15.76 -0.10
C GLY A 103 6.54 16.39 -1.51
N PRO A 104 6.95 17.65 -1.59
CA PRO A 104 7.26 18.58 -0.49
C PRO A 104 6.03 19.26 0.15
N ALA A 105 4.84 19.15 -0.45
CA ALA A 105 3.64 19.87 -0.01
C ALA A 105 2.86 19.10 1.07
N TYR A 106 3.50 18.68 2.16
CA TYR A 106 2.88 17.89 3.24
C TYR A 106 1.58 18.53 3.77
N TYR A 107 1.54 19.87 3.87
CA TYR A 107 0.37 20.62 4.35
C TYR A 107 -0.91 20.43 3.51
N LYS A 108 -0.77 19.95 2.26
CA LYS A 108 -1.88 19.59 1.38
C LYS A 108 -2.38 18.16 1.57
N ARG A 109 -1.66 17.33 2.33
CA ARG A 109 -1.95 15.90 2.49
C ARG A 109 -2.91 15.57 3.62
N SER A 110 -3.52 16.58 4.24
CA SER A 110 -4.47 16.41 5.34
C SER A 110 -5.62 17.41 5.26
N ALA A 111 -6.82 16.92 5.55
CA ALA A 111 -8.00 17.75 5.69
C ALA A 111 -7.85 18.68 6.92
N PRO A 112 -8.43 19.90 6.88
CA PRO A 112 -8.35 20.84 8.00
C PRO A 112 -8.80 20.23 9.33
N GLU A 113 -9.84 19.41 9.33
CA GLU A 113 -10.39 18.76 10.52
C GLU A 113 -9.47 17.69 11.12
N ASN A 114 -8.55 17.14 10.31
CA ASN A 114 -7.60 16.11 10.73
C ASN A 114 -6.25 16.67 11.17
N LYS A 115 -6.04 17.99 11.04
CA LYS A 115 -4.80 18.65 11.49
C LYS A 115 -4.77 18.77 13.00
N LYS A 116 -3.83 18.07 13.64
CA LYS A 116 -3.65 18.02 15.10
C LYS A 116 -2.40 18.74 15.56
N PHE A 117 -1.43 18.95 14.68
CA PHE A 117 -0.11 19.48 14.99
C PHE A 117 0.06 20.86 14.34
N GLY A 118 0.58 21.82 15.09
CA GLY A 118 0.74 23.20 14.59
C GLY A 118 1.73 24.01 15.41
N PRO A 119 2.28 25.09 14.81
CA PRO A 119 2.07 25.51 13.42
C PRO A 119 2.70 24.54 12.40
N GLU A 120 2.17 24.48 11.19
CA GLU A 120 2.72 23.65 10.10
C GLU A 120 3.47 24.48 9.05
N CYS A 121 4.41 23.85 8.34
CA CYS A 121 5.05 24.43 7.17
C CYS A 121 4.06 24.40 5.99
N THR A 122 3.75 25.56 5.44
CA THR A 122 2.85 25.72 4.28
C THR A 122 3.59 26.07 2.98
N SER A 123 4.93 25.86 2.96
CA SER A 123 5.79 26.06 1.80
C SER A 123 6.28 24.72 1.23
N THR A 124 6.54 24.69 -0.07
CA THR A 124 7.25 23.59 -0.73
C THR A 124 8.78 23.71 -0.61
N ALA A 125 9.28 24.89 -0.23
CA ALA A 125 10.68 25.12 0.10
C ALA A 125 10.91 24.79 1.59
N LEU A 126 10.96 23.50 1.91
CA LEU A 126 10.99 22.99 3.29
C LEU A 126 12.14 23.56 4.13
N GLN A 127 13.28 23.88 3.50
CA GLN A 127 14.44 24.45 4.16
C GLN A 127 14.20 25.89 4.68
N GLU A 128 13.13 26.56 4.23
CA GLU A 128 12.75 27.90 4.69
C GLU A 128 11.84 27.85 5.92
N CYS A 129 11.29 26.68 6.24
CA CYS A 129 10.48 26.46 7.45
C CYS A 129 11.35 26.05 8.64
N GLN A 130 10.86 26.32 9.85
CA GLN A 130 11.38 25.69 11.05
C GLN A 130 11.17 24.16 10.95
N ARG A 131 12.16 23.36 11.37
CA ARG A 131 12.08 21.90 11.28
C ARG A 131 10.81 21.34 11.95
N GLU A 132 10.44 21.88 13.11
CA GLU A 132 9.23 21.48 13.83
C GLU A 132 7.97 21.69 12.98
N GLN A 133 7.90 22.76 12.19
CA GLN A 133 6.76 23.02 11.30
C GLN A 133 6.70 22.00 10.15
N VAL A 134 7.85 21.56 9.65
CA VAL A 134 7.92 20.48 8.62
C VAL A 134 7.42 19.17 9.22
N VAL A 135 7.87 18.82 10.43
CA VAL A 135 7.42 17.63 11.16
C VAL A 135 5.92 17.70 11.43
N ASN A 136 5.40 18.82 11.92
CA ASN A 136 3.96 19.00 12.16
C ASN A 136 3.12 18.80 10.90
N ALA A 137 3.56 19.31 9.74
CA ALA A 137 2.88 19.12 8.47
C ALA A 137 2.90 17.64 8.03
N TYR A 138 4.03 16.96 8.21
CA TYR A 138 4.17 15.54 7.93
C TYR A 138 3.30 14.69 8.88
N ASP A 139 3.33 14.95 10.18
CA ASP A 139 2.54 14.21 11.17
C ASP A 139 1.03 14.37 10.92
N ASN A 140 0.57 15.56 10.48
CA ASN A 140 -0.81 15.75 10.04
C ASN A 140 -1.15 14.88 8.83
N SER A 141 -0.22 14.66 7.90
CA SER A 141 -0.44 13.76 6.76
C SER A 141 -0.51 12.28 7.18
N ILE A 142 0.22 11.89 8.24
CA ILE A 142 0.10 10.56 8.84
C ILE A 142 -1.27 10.37 9.49
N VAL A 143 -1.79 11.40 10.19
CA VAL A 143 -3.16 11.37 10.73
C VAL A 143 -4.20 11.18 9.61
N GLU A 144 -4.03 11.85 8.47
CA GLU A 144 -4.93 11.67 7.31
C GLU A 144 -4.83 10.25 6.74
N THR A 145 -3.63 9.69 6.65
CA THR A 145 -3.41 8.29 6.22
C THR A 145 -4.11 7.32 7.17
N ASP A 146 -4.04 7.53 8.49
CA ASP A 146 -4.75 6.72 9.48
C ASP A 146 -6.27 6.76 9.27
N HIS A 147 -6.84 7.95 9.06
CA HIS A 147 -8.26 8.11 8.72
C HIS A 147 -8.64 7.43 7.40
N PHE A 148 -7.76 7.47 6.40
CA PHE A 148 -8.00 6.75 5.15
C PHE A 148 -8.02 5.25 5.38
N LEU A 149 -7.05 4.70 6.11
CA LEU A 149 -6.99 3.26 6.41
C LEU A 149 -8.19 2.81 7.24
N ASP A 150 -8.64 3.61 8.23
CA ASP A 150 -9.88 3.33 8.96
C ASP A 150 -11.09 3.26 8.02
N SER A 151 -11.19 4.19 7.06
CA SER A 151 -12.26 4.18 6.05
C SER A 151 -12.21 2.93 5.17
N VAL A 152 -11.01 2.47 4.80
CA VAL A 152 -10.81 1.21 4.06
C VAL A 152 -11.26 0.02 4.91
N LEU A 153 -10.91 -0.02 6.20
CA LEU A 153 -11.31 -1.10 7.10
C LEU A 153 -12.82 -1.14 7.30
N GLN A 154 -13.48 0.01 7.43
CA GLN A 154 -14.94 0.10 7.50
C GLN A 154 -15.59 -0.43 6.21
N TRP A 155 -15.06 -0.04 5.03
CA TRP A 155 -15.54 -0.55 3.75
C TRP A 155 -15.34 -2.06 3.64
N LEU A 156 -14.18 -2.59 4.01
CA LEU A 156 -13.91 -4.04 4.02
C LEU A 156 -14.81 -4.80 4.98
N GLY A 157 -15.10 -4.23 6.16
CA GLY A 157 -16.05 -4.79 7.14
C GLY A 157 -17.46 -4.90 6.55
N ALA A 158 -17.90 -3.93 5.77
CA ALA A 158 -19.19 -4.00 5.07
C ALA A 158 -19.24 -5.11 4.01
N GLN A 159 -18.09 -5.50 3.42
CA GLN A 159 -18.00 -6.58 2.45
C GLN A 159 -17.95 -7.97 3.07
N GLU A 160 -17.77 -8.13 4.39
CA GLU A 160 -17.59 -9.43 5.05
C GLU A 160 -18.79 -10.38 4.89
N GLN A 161 -20.00 -9.85 4.63
CA GLN A 161 -21.17 -10.67 4.35
C GLN A 161 -21.09 -11.42 3.01
N HIS A 162 -20.21 -10.95 2.10
CA HIS A 162 -20.11 -11.45 0.73
C HIS A 162 -18.73 -11.99 0.38
N ALA A 163 -17.69 -11.61 1.13
CA ALA A 163 -16.31 -11.96 0.84
C ALA A 163 -15.45 -12.14 2.09
N GLN A 164 -14.40 -12.92 1.95
CA GLN A 164 -13.32 -13.02 2.94
C GLN A 164 -12.33 -11.90 2.64
N THR A 165 -12.28 -10.90 3.51
CA THR A 165 -11.58 -9.65 3.24
C THR A 165 -10.25 -9.54 3.97
N ALA A 166 -9.28 -8.87 3.34
CA ALA A 166 -7.98 -8.57 3.90
C ALA A 166 -7.48 -7.22 3.42
N MET A 167 -6.64 -6.57 4.21
CA MET A 167 -5.88 -5.38 3.82
C MET A 167 -4.39 -5.60 4.11
N ILE A 168 -3.57 -5.23 3.15
CA ILE A 168 -2.12 -5.03 3.34
C ILE A 168 -1.83 -3.59 2.99
N TYR A 169 -1.36 -2.82 3.97
CA TYR A 169 -0.81 -1.50 3.76
C TYR A 169 0.71 -1.56 3.92
N VAL A 170 1.43 -0.98 3.00
CA VAL A 170 2.88 -0.83 3.07
C VAL A 170 3.28 0.46 2.35
N ALA A 171 4.07 1.30 3.00
CA ALA A 171 4.67 2.45 2.33
C ALA A 171 5.83 1.99 1.43
N ASP A 172 5.99 2.62 0.28
CA ASP A 172 7.07 2.31 -0.67
C ASP A 172 8.42 2.89 -0.23
N HIS A 173 8.41 4.02 0.49
CA HIS A 173 9.56 4.64 1.14
C HIS A 173 9.10 5.53 2.30
N GLY A 174 10.05 5.98 3.11
CA GLY A 174 9.86 7.04 4.09
C GLY A 174 10.41 8.37 3.59
N GLU A 175 10.41 9.38 4.46
CA GLU A 175 10.82 10.75 4.16
C GLU A 175 11.83 11.27 5.18
N SER A 176 12.81 12.04 4.72
CA SER A 176 13.67 12.86 5.58
C SER A 176 13.03 14.22 5.79
N LEU A 177 12.99 14.68 7.04
CA LEU A 177 12.31 15.92 7.48
C LEU A 177 13.30 16.97 8.01
N GLY A 178 14.50 17.03 7.40
CA GLY A 178 15.55 17.97 7.76
C GLY A 178 16.66 17.39 8.64
N GLU A 179 16.69 16.08 8.88
CA GLU A 179 17.82 15.42 9.53
C GLU A 179 19.08 15.62 8.71
N ASN A 180 20.13 16.14 9.33
CA ASN A 180 21.39 16.50 8.65
C ASN A 180 21.19 17.40 7.41
N ASN A 181 20.16 18.25 7.44
CA ASN A 181 19.74 19.10 6.32
C ASN A 181 19.33 18.31 5.06
N ILE A 182 18.88 17.05 5.23
CA ILE A 182 18.33 16.21 4.17
C ILE A 182 16.81 16.28 4.25
N TYR A 183 16.15 16.48 3.12
CA TYR A 183 14.70 16.53 2.99
C TYR A 183 14.24 15.54 1.92
N LEU A 184 12.99 15.09 2.03
CA LEU A 184 12.35 14.19 1.06
C LEU A 184 13.06 12.81 1.00
N HIS A 185 12.97 12.18 -0.16
CA HIS A 185 13.52 10.87 -0.47
C HIS A 185 14.32 10.90 -1.77
N GLY A 186 14.82 9.74 -2.23
CA GLY A 186 15.48 9.59 -3.54
C GLY A 186 17.00 9.50 -3.49
N LEU A 187 17.61 9.49 -2.31
CA LEU A 187 19.02 9.15 -2.20
C LEU A 187 19.26 7.69 -2.61
N PRO A 188 20.43 7.38 -3.21
CA PRO A 188 20.80 6.00 -3.47
C PRO A 188 20.70 5.15 -2.20
N TYR A 189 20.14 3.94 -2.29
CA TYR A 189 19.79 3.11 -1.14
C TYR A 189 20.97 2.87 -0.17
N SER A 190 22.19 2.78 -0.71
CA SER A 190 23.42 2.54 0.07
C SER A 190 23.76 3.70 1.03
N ILE A 191 23.33 4.91 0.73
CA ILE A 191 23.61 6.12 1.53
C ILE A 191 22.34 6.78 2.08
N ALA A 192 21.16 6.30 1.68
CA ALA A 192 19.90 6.83 2.19
C ALA A 192 19.79 6.60 3.71
N PRO A 193 19.35 7.60 4.49
CA PRO A 193 19.08 7.44 5.91
C PRO A 193 18.00 6.37 6.18
N ASP A 194 18.02 5.79 7.37
CA ASP A 194 17.04 4.75 7.74
C ASP A 194 15.60 5.26 7.73
N VAL A 195 15.37 6.54 8.00
CA VAL A 195 14.04 7.18 7.91
C VAL A 195 13.44 7.15 6.50
N GLN A 196 14.25 6.99 5.45
CA GLN A 196 13.76 6.79 4.08
C GLN A 196 13.53 5.31 3.71
N LYS A 197 13.99 4.37 4.54
CA LYS A 197 14.02 2.92 4.25
C LYS A 197 13.17 2.08 5.19
N HIS A 198 13.02 2.53 6.43
CA HIS A 198 12.23 1.83 7.45
C HIS A 198 10.79 2.35 7.39
N VAL A 199 9.90 1.53 6.88
CA VAL A 199 8.51 1.88 6.57
C VAL A 199 7.51 1.01 7.33
N PRO A 200 6.31 1.50 7.59
CA PRO A 200 5.26 0.69 8.20
C PRO A 200 4.76 -0.38 7.23
N TRP A 201 4.43 -1.55 7.80
CA TRP A 201 3.66 -2.60 7.14
C TRP A 201 2.53 -3.01 8.09
N ILE A 202 1.28 -2.86 7.62
CA ILE A 202 0.08 -3.20 8.38
C ILE A 202 -0.68 -4.29 7.63
N THR A 203 -1.06 -5.35 8.31
CA THR A 203 -1.93 -6.41 7.77
C THR A 203 -3.15 -6.55 8.64
N TRP A 204 -4.32 -6.51 8.02
CA TRP A 204 -5.59 -6.81 8.64
C TRP A 204 -6.29 -7.94 7.88
N LEU A 205 -6.88 -8.87 8.62
CA LEU A 205 -7.59 -10.01 8.07
C LEU A 205 -8.95 -10.13 8.77
N SER A 206 -10.02 -10.23 8.01
CA SER A 206 -11.34 -10.55 8.59
C SER A 206 -11.34 -11.92 9.28
N PRO A 207 -12.24 -12.19 10.22
CA PRO A 207 -12.36 -13.51 10.85
C PRO A 207 -12.52 -14.64 9.82
N ALA A 208 -13.29 -14.42 8.76
CA ALA A 208 -13.47 -15.38 7.69
C ALA A 208 -12.18 -15.62 6.87
N MET A 209 -11.39 -14.57 6.64
CA MET A 209 -10.09 -14.68 5.98
C MET A 209 -9.08 -15.42 6.87
N GLN A 210 -9.05 -15.15 8.16
CA GLN A 210 -8.22 -15.88 9.14
C GLN A 210 -8.57 -17.38 9.16
N ALA A 211 -9.86 -17.69 9.18
CA ALA A 211 -10.32 -19.08 9.15
C ALA A 211 -9.91 -19.82 7.85
N ARG A 212 -10.06 -19.16 6.68
CA ARG A 212 -9.67 -19.72 5.39
C ARG A 212 -8.16 -19.95 5.27
N THR A 213 -7.38 -19.00 5.73
CA THR A 213 -5.92 -19.02 5.59
C THR A 213 -5.19 -19.72 6.72
N HIS A 214 -5.90 -20.06 7.79
CA HIS A 214 -5.37 -20.55 9.08
C HIS A 214 -4.38 -19.58 9.74
N LEU A 215 -4.41 -18.29 9.35
CA LEU A 215 -3.58 -17.26 9.96
C LEU A 215 -4.20 -16.80 11.27
N THR A 216 -3.41 -16.72 12.31
CA THR A 216 -3.80 -16.15 13.60
C THR A 216 -2.91 -14.98 13.96
N THR A 217 -3.48 -13.98 14.62
CA THR A 217 -2.71 -12.82 15.11
C THR A 217 -1.55 -13.24 16.00
N GLY A 218 -1.75 -14.23 16.87
CA GLY A 218 -0.71 -14.73 17.77
C GLY A 218 0.49 -15.32 17.02
N CYS A 219 0.22 -16.16 16.00
CA CYS A 219 1.32 -16.71 15.17
C CYS A 219 2.07 -15.59 14.42
N LEU A 220 1.33 -14.66 13.80
CA LEU A 220 1.94 -13.56 13.06
C LEU A 220 2.78 -12.66 13.96
N GLN A 221 2.31 -12.31 15.15
CA GLN A 221 3.07 -11.51 16.10
C GLN A 221 4.36 -12.19 16.54
N GLN A 222 4.32 -13.50 16.80
CA GLN A 222 5.49 -14.28 17.19
C GLN A 222 6.49 -14.39 16.03
N ASP A 223 6.06 -14.83 14.84
CA ASP A 223 6.96 -15.07 13.70
C ASP A 223 7.55 -13.75 13.17
N LEU A 224 6.72 -12.71 13.00
CA LEU A 224 7.17 -11.43 12.45
C LEU A 224 7.98 -10.61 13.45
N GLY A 225 7.82 -10.82 14.75
CA GLY A 225 8.64 -10.18 15.79
C GLY A 225 10.11 -10.58 15.73
N GLU A 226 10.41 -11.75 15.16
CA GLU A 226 11.77 -12.31 15.05
C GLU A 226 12.38 -12.17 13.65
N ARG A 227 11.57 -11.81 12.65
CA ARG A 227 11.99 -11.77 11.24
C ARG A 227 12.11 -10.35 10.71
N ARG A 228 13.15 -10.10 9.93
CA ARG A 228 13.25 -8.87 9.14
C ARG A 228 12.44 -9.02 7.87
N ILE A 229 11.34 -8.26 7.77
CA ILE A 229 10.51 -8.18 6.58
C ILE A 229 10.97 -6.99 5.73
N THR A 230 10.99 -7.18 4.41
CA THR A 230 11.35 -6.16 3.41
C THR A 230 10.32 -6.15 2.28
N HIS A 231 10.39 -5.18 1.38
CA HIS A 231 9.54 -5.14 0.19
C HIS A 231 9.66 -6.38 -0.72
N ASP A 232 10.76 -7.13 -0.63
CA ASP A 232 10.93 -8.37 -1.39
C ASP A 232 9.93 -9.47 -0.99
N HIS A 233 9.36 -9.36 0.23
CA HIS A 233 8.33 -10.29 0.70
C HIS A 233 6.94 -9.97 0.11
N TYR A 234 6.70 -8.74 -0.37
CA TYR A 234 5.37 -8.29 -0.77
C TYR A 234 4.76 -9.14 -1.87
N PHE A 235 5.49 -9.35 -2.98
CA PHE A 235 5.05 -10.15 -4.12
C PHE A 235 4.57 -11.54 -3.69
N HIS A 236 5.38 -12.23 -2.93
CA HIS A 236 5.14 -13.61 -2.52
C HIS A 236 4.04 -13.72 -1.46
N SER A 237 3.96 -12.76 -0.55
CA SER A 237 2.94 -12.72 0.49
C SER A 237 1.54 -12.50 -0.08
N VAL A 238 1.41 -11.62 -1.08
CA VAL A 238 0.13 -11.42 -1.76
C VAL A 238 -0.30 -12.67 -2.53
N LEU A 239 0.61 -13.31 -3.28
CA LEU A 239 0.31 -14.57 -3.98
C LEU A 239 -0.13 -15.64 -3.01
N GLY A 240 0.58 -15.79 -1.90
CA GLY A 240 0.24 -16.76 -0.89
C GLY A 240 -1.11 -16.48 -0.22
N LEU A 241 -1.43 -15.23 0.09
CA LEU A 241 -2.71 -14.84 0.66
C LEU A 241 -3.89 -15.12 -0.30
N MET A 242 -3.65 -14.95 -1.61
CA MET A 242 -4.63 -15.20 -2.68
C MET A 242 -4.65 -16.66 -3.15
N ASP A 243 -3.82 -17.53 -2.59
CA ASP A 243 -3.65 -18.95 -3.00
C ASP A 243 -3.31 -19.12 -4.49
N VAL A 244 -2.51 -18.20 -5.04
CA VAL A 244 -2.06 -18.25 -6.43
C VAL A 244 -0.80 -19.10 -6.54
N LYS A 245 -0.89 -20.17 -7.37
CA LYS A 245 0.22 -21.09 -7.63
C LYS A 245 0.91 -20.73 -8.94
N THR A 246 2.20 -20.43 -8.86
CA THR A 246 3.05 -20.07 -10.00
C THR A 246 4.50 -20.45 -9.69
N GLU A 247 5.30 -20.69 -10.73
CA GLU A 247 6.74 -20.92 -10.58
C GLU A 247 7.51 -19.72 -10.01
N ALA A 248 6.95 -18.52 -10.14
CA ALA A 248 7.52 -17.29 -9.55
C ALA A 248 7.34 -17.20 -8.03
N TYR A 249 6.48 -18.05 -7.42
CA TYR A 249 6.23 -18.01 -5.99
C TYR A 249 7.38 -18.63 -5.19
N ASN A 250 7.86 -17.91 -4.20
CA ASN A 250 8.85 -18.40 -3.23
C ASN A 250 8.27 -18.37 -1.82
N THR A 251 8.10 -19.55 -1.23
CA THR A 251 7.56 -19.72 0.13
C THR A 251 8.42 -19.05 1.22
N GLU A 252 9.75 -18.97 1.04
CA GLU A 252 10.64 -18.33 2.01
C GLU A 252 10.45 -16.81 2.10
N LEU A 253 10.00 -16.22 1.00
CA LEU A 253 9.67 -14.79 0.91
C LEU A 253 8.19 -14.49 1.18
N ASP A 254 7.35 -15.48 1.42
CA ASP A 254 5.99 -15.27 1.88
C ASP A 254 5.97 -15.11 3.40
N MET A 255 5.68 -13.90 3.86
CA MET A 255 5.66 -13.59 5.30
C MET A 255 4.61 -14.37 6.08
N PHE A 256 3.59 -14.90 5.41
CA PHE A 256 2.50 -15.64 6.03
C PHE A 256 2.71 -17.16 6.02
N ALA A 257 3.65 -17.67 5.25
CA ALA A 257 3.79 -19.10 4.97
C ALA A 257 4.00 -19.94 6.23
N ALA A 258 4.80 -19.47 7.18
CA ALA A 258 5.07 -20.15 8.43
C ALA A 258 3.81 -20.37 9.27
N CYS A 259 2.89 -19.37 9.26
CA CYS A 259 1.65 -19.40 10.03
C CYS A 259 0.47 -20.08 9.32
N ARG A 260 0.58 -20.37 8.03
CA ARG A 260 -0.48 -21.06 7.25
C ARG A 260 -0.41 -22.58 7.33
N LYS A 261 0.67 -23.16 7.84
CA LYS A 261 0.74 -24.60 8.04
C LYS A 261 -0.28 -25.01 9.10
N PRO A 262 -1.13 -26.01 8.83
CA PRO A 262 -1.93 -26.60 9.89
C PRO A 262 -0.98 -27.00 11.02
N ALA A 263 -1.36 -26.70 12.26
CA ALA A 263 -0.61 -27.21 13.41
C ALA A 263 -0.44 -28.73 13.18
N ALA A 264 0.81 -29.21 13.21
CA ALA A 264 1.06 -30.64 13.10
C ALA A 264 0.16 -31.32 14.12
N ALA A 265 -0.73 -32.22 13.66
CA ALA A 265 -1.55 -33.00 14.55
C ALA A 265 -0.59 -33.80 15.44
N GLY A 266 -0.48 -33.36 16.72
CA GLY A 266 0.30 -34.06 17.76
C GLY A 266 -0.32 -35.38 18.12
#